data_3e7e9743dbb7f7eb6479a6a2a348487e
#
_entry.id   3e7e9743dbb7f7eb6479a6a2a348487e
#
_cell.length_a   1.000
_cell.length_b   1.000
_cell.length_c   1.000
_cell.angle_alpha   90.00
_cell.angle_beta   90.00
_cell.angle_gamma   90.00
#
_symmetry.space_group_name_H-M   'P 1'
#
loop_
_entity.id
_entity.type
_entity.pdbx_description
1 polymer ?
#
loop_
_entity_poly.entity_id
_entity_poly.type
_entity_poly.pdbx_seq_one_letter_code
_entity_poly.pdbx_strand_id
1 'polypeptide(L)'
;KLTNLSNLNPLKTTSSDDKFVSATASASAAKGSYSIEVSQLAKAQSVAAASVPTADSIVGTGSLTLTLGSYDSGTNTFTNNPGKTPVTINIGAGQQTLDGIKQAINDSDSGVTASIINDGTGSRLVLTSKETGAVNGFKLEVTDDDGVNTDNTGLSMLAYDPTAAAGAGKNATSLQVAQNANFTINNLAVSKASNTVTDAVEGLTLNLKAVTTTPVNLEVSLDDSALKTTLDGFVAAYNKIRGNLKDQQQKDATLSKETTPSALERNMRNILREQVAQYGIGLSDIGLNFDKDGVLSLDKSKLDTAVAA
;
A
#
# COMPACT_ATOMS: atom_id res chain seq x y z
N LYS A 1 26.08 15.23 -2.60
CA LYS A 1 24.75 14.56 -2.46
C LYS A 1 23.56 15.52 -2.69
N LEU A 2 23.79 16.80 -2.96
CA LEU A 2 22.75 17.81 -3.25
C LEU A 2 22.46 17.96 -4.77
N THR A 3 22.91 17.04 -5.59
CA THR A 3 22.81 17.12 -7.07
C THR A 3 21.48 16.59 -7.63
N ASN A 4 20.56 16.12 -6.79
CA ASN A 4 19.25 15.63 -7.24
C ASN A 4 18.14 16.52 -6.65
N LEU A 5 17.69 17.51 -7.45
CA LEU A 5 16.62 18.45 -7.10
C LEU A 5 15.29 17.77 -6.73
N SER A 6 15.03 16.56 -7.22
CA SER A 6 13.85 15.76 -6.86
C SER A 6 13.82 15.34 -5.38
N ASN A 7 14.96 15.35 -4.68
CA ASN A 7 15.05 15.06 -3.24
C ASN A 7 14.88 16.30 -2.36
N LEU A 8 14.73 17.49 -2.97
CA LEU A 8 14.64 18.76 -2.23
C LEU A 8 13.20 19.21 -1.95
N ASN A 9 12.21 18.58 -2.61
CA ASN A 9 10.79 18.88 -2.39
C ASN A 9 9.97 17.60 -2.21
N PRO A 10 10.31 16.72 -1.24
CA PRO A 10 9.46 15.57 -0.95
C PRO A 10 8.09 16.06 -0.47
N LEU A 11 7.04 15.39 -0.92
CA LEU A 11 5.69 15.64 -0.45
C LEU A 11 5.37 14.68 0.70
N LYS A 12 4.61 15.17 1.66
CA LYS A 12 4.00 14.38 2.73
C LYS A 12 2.50 14.44 2.63
N THR A 13 1.86 13.41 3.11
CA THR A 13 0.42 13.37 3.32
C THR A 13 0.11 13.36 4.80
N THR A 14 -0.90 14.12 5.19
CA THR A 14 -1.43 14.12 6.55
C THR A 14 -2.92 13.81 6.47
N SER A 15 -3.34 12.76 7.17
CA SER A 15 -4.76 12.39 7.28
C SER A 15 -5.32 12.94 8.60
N SER A 16 -6.54 13.47 8.58
CA SER A 16 -7.26 13.87 9.80
C SER A 16 -7.63 12.66 10.67
N ASP A 17 -7.75 11.46 10.06
CA ASP A 17 -7.90 10.19 10.75
C ASP A 17 -7.31 9.04 9.92
N ASP A 18 -6.09 8.65 10.26
CA ASP A 18 -5.32 7.62 9.56
C ASP A 18 -5.80 6.18 9.82
N LYS A 19 -6.73 5.99 10.75
CA LYS A 19 -7.38 4.71 10.99
C LYS A 19 -8.35 4.36 9.88
N PHE A 20 -8.94 5.36 9.22
CA PHE A 20 -9.89 5.16 8.12
C PHE A 20 -9.20 5.26 6.76
N VAL A 21 -8.42 6.32 6.54
CA VAL A 21 -7.74 6.56 5.27
C VAL A 21 -6.34 7.08 5.54
N SER A 22 -5.36 6.49 4.88
CA SER A 22 -4.00 7.04 4.80
C SER A 22 -3.58 7.15 3.33
N ALA A 23 -2.56 7.95 3.06
CA ALA A 23 -2.02 8.05 1.71
C ALA A 23 -0.51 8.22 1.72
N THR A 24 0.09 8.00 0.55
CA THR A 24 1.46 8.41 0.22
C THR A 24 1.44 9.26 -1.04
N ALA A 25 2.31 10.26 -1.10
CA ALA A 25 2.45 11.13 -2.25
C ALA A 25 3.78 10.89 -2.96
N SER A 26 3.74 10.83 -4.28
CA SER A 26 4.93 10.91 -5.14
C SER A 26 5.25 12.38 -5.45
N ALA A 27 6.39 12.63 -6.09
CA ALA A 27 6.79 13.97 -6.48
C ALA A 27 5.83 14.63 -7.52
N SER A 28 5.00 13.83 -8.21
CA SER A 28 4.00 14.32 -9.18
C SER A 28 2.66 14.71 -8.55
N ALA A 29 2.45 14.44 -7.25
CA ALA A 29 1.20 14.75 -6.59
C ALA A 29 0.98 16.27 -6.51
N ALA A 30 -0.26 16.69 -6.71
CA ALA A 30 -0.65 18.08 -6.50
C ALA A 30 -0.82 18.35 -5.00
N LYS A 31 -0.25 19.47 -4.53
CA LYS A 31 -0.49 19.98 -3.17
C LYS A 31 -1.96 20.41 -3.03
N GLY A 32 -2.56 20.13 -1.90
CA GLY A 32 -3.94 20.49 -1.63
C GLY A 32 -4.60 19.59 -0.61
N SER A 33 -5.88 19.84 -0.37
CA SER A 33 -6.70 19.05 0.54
C SER A 33 -7.74 18.25 -0.24
N TYR A 34 -7.91 16.99 0.15
CA TYR A 34 -8.87 16.04 -0.44
C TYR A 34 -9.79 15.54 0.67
N SER A 35 -11.09 15.73 0.47
CA SER A 35 -12.13 15.19 1.36
C SER A 35 -12.51 13.80 0.89
N ILE A 36 -12.34 12.77 1.72
CA ILE A 36 -12.56 11.37 1.37
C ILE A 36 -13.62 10.77 2.29
N GLU A 37 -14.65 10.18 1.71
CA GLU A 37 -15.65 9.38 2.41
C GLU A 37 -15.65 7.97 1.84
N VAL A 38 -15.43 6.96 2.69
CA VAL A 38 -15.46 5.55 2.32
C VAL A 38 -16.80 4.96 2.74
N SER A 39 -17.63 4.58 1.78
CA SER A 39 -18.91 3.92 2.03
C SER A 39 -18.81 2.40 2.07
N GLN A 40 -17.81 1.82 1.38
CA GLN A 40 -17.61 0.37 1.29
C GLN A 40 -16.14 0.06 1.01
N LEU A 41 -15.61 -0.97 1.67
CA LEU A 41 -14.28 -1.52 1.34
C LEU A 41 -14.40 -2.62 0.27
N ALA A 42 -13.35 -2.75 -0.54
CA ALA A 42 -13.19 -3.89 -1.42
C ALA A 42 -13.00 -5.18 -0.60
N LYS A 43 -13.64 -6.26 -1.05
CA LYS A 43 -13.53 -7.59 -0.46
C LYS A 43 -13.26 -8.64 -1.51
N ALA A 44 -12.52 -9.68 -1.13
CA ALA A 44 -12.34 -10.89 -1.91
C ALA A 44 -13.55 -11.81 -1.73
N GLN A 45 -13.87 -12.61 -2.72
CA GLN A 45 -14.84 -13.71 -2.57
C GLN A 45 -14.24 -14.81 -1.70
N SER A 46 -15.10 -15.42 -0.87
CA SER A 46 -14.75 -16.64 -0.14
C SER A 46 -15.94 -17.60 -0.15
N VAL A 47 -15.68 -18.86 -0.45
CA VAL A 47 -16.67 -19.95 -0.42
C VAL A 47 -16.13 -21.13 0.35
N ALA A 48 -17.01 -21.90 1.02
CA ALA A 48 -16.68 -23.11 1.74
C ALA A 48 -17.43 -24.31 1.18
N ALA A 49 -16.72 -25.39 0.94
CA ALA A 49 -17.30 -26.67 0.61
C ALA A 49 -18.01 -27.32 1.82
N ALA A 50 -18.79 -28.36 1.59
CA ALA A 50 -19.30 -29.20 2.67
C ALA A 50 -18.16 -29.78 3.52
N SER A 51 -18.43 -30.14 4.80
CA SER A 51 -17.42 -30.73 5.67
C SER A 51 -17.21 -32.21 5.37
N VAL A 52 -15.94 -32.63 5.47
CA VAL A 52 -15.54 -34.03 5.50
C VAL A 52 -14.85 -34.34 6.83
N PRO A 53 -14.74 -35.61 7.26
CA PRO A 53 -14.23 -35.93 8.59
C PRO A 53 -12.81 -35.38 8.86
N THR A 54 -11.89 -35.51 7.90
CA THR A 54 -10.49 -35.08 8.03
C THR A 54 -9.94 -34.51 6.71
N ALA A 55 -8.79 -33.87 6.75
CA ALA A 55 -8.10 -33.37 5.54
C ALA A 55 -7.66 -34.49 4.59
N ASP A 56 -7.44 -35.70 5.11
CA ASP A 56 -7.07 -36.88 4.33
C ASP A 56 -8.29 -37.63 3.77
N SER A 57 -9.52 -37.16 4.06
CA SER A 57 -10.73 -37.76 3.50
C SER A 57 -10.69 -37.71 1.98
N ILE A 58 -11.00 -38.86 1.36
CA ILE A 58 -11.14 -38.94 -0.11
C ILE A 58 -12.38 -38.15 -0.51
N VAL A 59 -12.22 -37.23 -1.44
CA VAL A 59 -13.30 -36.44 -2.05
C VAL A 59 -13.66 -37.05 -3.43
N GLY A 60 -12.71 -37.12 -4.36
CA GLY A 60 -12.93 -37.67 -5.69
C GLY A 60 -11.84 -37.28 -6.69
N THR A 61 -11.94 -37.81 -7.91
CA THR A 61 -11.10 -37.47 -9.05
C THR A 61 -11.91 -36.80 -10.16
N GLY A 62 -11.22 -36.11 -11.07
CA GLY A 62 -11.87 -35.36 -12.15
C GLY A 62 -11.15 -34.08 -12.50
N SER A 63 -11.88 -33.04 -12.85
CA SER A 63 -11.28 -31.72 -13.10
C SER A 63 -12.08 -30.58 -12.50
N LEU A 64 -11.37 -29.53 -12.09
CA LEU A 64 -11.87 -28.27 -11.53
C LEU A 64 -11.56 -27.16 -12.52
N THR A 65 -12.57 -26.41 -13.00
CA THR A 65 -12.38 -25.24 -13.84
C THR A 65 -12.75 -23.98 -13.07
N LEU A 66 -11.72 -23.19 -12.71
CA LEU A 66 -11.86 -21.89 -12.04
C LEU A 66 -11.93 -20.77 -13.07
N THR A 67 -13.00 -19.99 -13.02
CA THR A 67 -13.21 -18.83 -13.88
C THR A 67 -13.37 -17.59 -13.00
N LEU A 68 -12.49 -16.59 -13.14
CA LEU A 68 -12.64 -15.31 -12.45
C LEU A 68 -13.65 -14.43 -13.17
N GLY A 69 -14.42 -13.65 -12.41
CA GLY A 69 -15.42 -12.75 -12.98
C GLY A 69 -16.31 -12.09 -11.92
N SER A 70 -17.26 -11.33 -12.39
CA SER A 70 -18.26 -10.66 -11.55
C SER A 70 -19.62 -11.35 -11.65
N TYR A 71 -20.28 -11.51 -10.50
CA TYR A 71 -21.66 -11.97 -10.42
C TYR A 71 -22.58 -10.79 -10.10
N ASP A 72 -23.60 -10.61 -10.95
CA ASP A 72 -24.70 -9.69 -10.73
C ASP A 72 -25.93 -10.45 -10.24
N SER A 73 -26.28 -10.23 -8.97
CA SER A 73 -27.45 -10.86 -8.36
C SER A 73 -28.78 -10.30 -8.86
N GLY A 74 -28.81 -9.09 -9.44
CA GLY A 74 -30.03 -8.47 -9.97
C GLY A 74 -30.49 -9.11 -11.30
N THR A 75 -29.50 -9.50 -12.12
CA THR A 75 -29.76 -10.16 -13.42
C THR A 75 -29.47 -11.66 -13.39
N ASN A 76 -28.97 -12.19 -12.29
CA ASN A 76 -28.50 -13.57 -12.14
C ASN A 76 -27.48 -13.97 -13.23
N THR A 77 -26.53 -13.12 -13.54
CA THR A 77 -25.51 -13.36 -14.58
C THR A 77 -24.10 -13.34 -14.03
N PHE A 78 -23.25 -14.21 -14.58
CA PHE A 78 -21.83 -14.19 -14.31
C PHE A 78 -21.08 -13.71 -15.56
N THR A 79 -20.28 -12.66 -15.41
CA THR A 79 -19.47 -12.08 -16.48
C THR A 79 -18.00 -12.38 -16.21
N ASN A 80 -17.35 -13.07 -17.13
CA ASN A 80 -15.93 -13.42 -17.00
C ASN A 80 -15.06 -12.16 -16.94
N ASN A 81 -13.98 -12.21 -16.15
CA ASN A 81 -12.96 -11.17 -16.13
C ASN A 81 -12.17 -11.21 -17.47
N PRO A 82 -12.24 -10.15 -18.30
CA PRO A 82 -11.59 -10.16 -19.62
C PRO A 82 -10.06 -10.22 -19.57
N GLY A 83 -9.48 -9.86 -18.43
CA GLY A 83 -8.02 -9.92 -18.22
C GLY A 83 -7.50 -11.27 -17.70
N LYS A 84 -8.38 -12.27 -17.51
CA LYS A 84 -8.02 -13.58 -16.93
C LYS A 84 -8.65 -14.70 -17.75
N THR A 85 -7.87 -15.75 -18.01
CA THR A 85 -8.38 -16.95 -18.66
C THR A 85 -8.81 -17.98 -17.61
N PRO A 86 -9.86 -18.79 -17.88
CA PRO A 86 -10.20 -19.92 -17.01
C PRO A 86 -9.04 -20.90 -16.86
N VAL A 87 -8.87 -21.44 -15.66
CA VAL A 87 -7.82 -22.42 -15.36
C VAL A 87 -8.46 -23.75 -15.01
N THR A 88 -8.10 -24.81 -15.73
CA THR A 88 -8.55 -26.18 -15.47
C THR A 88 -7.45 -26.94 -14.73
N ILE A 89 -7.81 -27.54 -13.60
CA ILE A 89 -6.94 -28.31 -12.70
C ILE A 89 -7.42 -29.75 -12.70
N ASN A 90 -6.56 -30.68 -13.10
CA ASN A 90 -6.89 -32.11 -13.09
C ASN A 90 -6.56 -32.69 -11.71
N ILE A 91 -7.52 -33.38 -11.11
CA ILE A 91 -7.39 -34.07 -9.82
C ILE A 91 -7.30 -35.58 -10.09
N GLY A 92 -6.10 -36.10 -10.07
CA GLY A 92 -5.84 -37.52 -10.28
C GLY A 92 -5.84 -38.33 -8.98
N ALA A 93 -5.63 -39.65 -9.11
CA ALA A 93 -5.65 -40.61 -8.00
C ALA A 93 -4.69 -40.31 -6.84
N GLY A 94 -3.63 -39.51 -7.05
CA GLY A 94 -2.72 -39.08 -5.97
C GLY A 94 -3.14 -37.77 -5.26
N GLN A 95 -4.18 -37.09 -5.74
CA GLN A 95 -4.61 -35.78 -5.27
C GLN A 95 -6.08 -35.77 -4.81
N GLN A 96 -6.72 -36.93 -4.74
CA GLN A 96 -8.17 -37.10 -4.50
C GLN A 96 -8.60 -36.75 -3.07
N THR A 97 -7.66 -36.49 -2.16
CA THR A 97 -7.97 -36.06 -0.79
C THR A 97 -8.21 -34.56 -0.70
N LEU A 98 -8.88 -34.10 0.35
CA LEU A 98 -9.08 -32.65 0.54
C LEU A 98 -7.75 -31.88 0.58
N ASP A 99 -6.70 -32.45 1.20
CA ASP A 99 -5.36 -31.86 1.22
C ASP A 99 -4.71 -31.84 -0.15
N GLY A 100 -4.83 -32.93 -0.93
CA GLY A 100 -4.31 -32.99 -2.29
C GLY A 100 -4.97 -31.98 -3.23
N ILE A 101 -6.31 -31.82 -3.13
CA ILE A 101 -7.07 -30.83 -3.90
C ILE A 101 -6.63 -29.40 -3.51
N LYS A 102 -6.46 -29.12 -2.22
CA LYS A 102 -5.93 -27.83 -1.73
C LYS A 102 -4.58 -27.52 -2.39
N GLN A 103 -3.67 -28.49 -2.39
CA GLN A 103 -2.34 -28.30 -2.99
C GLN A 103 -2.46 -28.05 -4.50
N ALA A 104 -3.24 -28.86 -5.22
CA ALA A 104 -3.44 -28.69 -6.66
C ALA A 104 -3.99 -27.31 -7.03
N ILE A 105 -4.93 -26.78 -6.25
CA ILE A 105 -5.46 -25.41 -6.46
C ILE A 105 -4.40 -24.36 -6.18
N ASN A 106 -3.65 -24.48 -5.08
CA ASN A 106 -2.64 -23.51 -4.70
C ASN A 106 -1.43 -23.47 -5.65
N ASP A 107 -1.08 -24.61 -6.24
CA ASP A 107 0.00 -24.72 -7.23
C ASP A 107 -0.42 -24.21 -8.61
N SER A 108 -1.74 -24.05 -8.84
CA SER A 108 -2.28 -23.44 -10.07
C SER A 108 -2.23 -21.92 -10.01
N ASP A 109 -2.06 -21.27 -11.14
CA ASP A 109 -2.20 -19.80 -11.25
C ASP A 109 -3.66 -19.37 -11.49
N SER A 110 -4.59 -19.95 -10.74
CA SER A 110 -6.03 -19.74 -10.93
C SER A 110 -6.57 -18.42 -10.39
N GLY A 111 -5.75 -17.66 -9.65
CA GLY A 111 -6.20 -16.45 -8.97
C GLY A 111 -7.01 -16.72 -7.69
N VAL A 112 -7.09 -17.99 -7.26
CA VAL A 112 -7.77 -18.44 -6.04
C VAL A 112 -6.76 -19.14 -5.13
N THR A 113 -6.94 -19.00 -3.82
CA THR A 113 -6.19 -19.71 -2.78
C THR A 113 -7.13 -20.67 -2.06
N ALA A 114 -6.68 -21.88 -1.83
CA ALA A 114 -7.39 -22.91 -1.06
C ALA A 114 -6.78 -23.07 0.33
N SER A 115 -7.61 -23.18 1.34
CA SER A 115 -7.23 -23.51 2.71
C SER A 115 -8.18 -24.53 3.31
N ILE A 116 -7.73 -25.31 4.30
CA ILE A 116 -8.60 -26.25 5.03
C ILE A 116 -8.83 -25.67 6.42
N ILE A 117 -10.11 -25.55 6.78
CA ILE A 117 -10.55 -25.06 8.09
C ILE A 117 -11.32 -26.20 8.78
N ASN A 118 -10.91 -26.52 10.00
CA ASN A 118 -11.71 -27.39 10.89
C ASN A 118 -12.61 -26.48 11.73
N ASP A 119 -13.93 -26.62 11.55
CA ASP A 119 -14.94 -25.81 12.24
C ASP A 119 -15.54 -26.52 13.46
N GLY A 120 -14.94 -27.64 13.88
CA GLY A 120 -15.42 -28.49 14.98
C GLY A 120 -16.44 -29.55 14.54
N THR A 121 -16.98 -29.47 13.32
CA THR A 121 -17.83 -30.49 12.71
C THR A 121 -17.10 -31.35 11.70
N GLY A 122 -15.89 -30.93 11.28
CA GLY A 122 -15.03 -31.58 10.28
C GLY A 122 -14.11 -30.60 9.60
N SER A 123 -13.45 -31.07 8.56
CA SER A 123 -12.55 -30.29 7.71
C SER A 123 -13.31 -29.79 6.48
N ARG A 124 -13.18 -28.50 6.16
CA ARG A 124 -13.78 -27.85 4.97
C ARG A 124 -12.71 -27.24 4.10
N LEU A 125 -12.85 -27.39 2.80
CA LEU A 125 -12.06 -26.62 1.86
C LEU A 125 -12.69 -25.22 1.73
N VAL A 126 -11.91 -24.19 1.99
CA VAL A 126 -12.29 -22.80 1.80
C VAL A 126 -11.47 -22.23 0.66
N LEU A 127 -12.16 -21.71 -0.34
CA LEU A 127 -11.58 -21.05 -1.51
C LEU A 127 -11.74 -19.54 -1.36
N THR A 128 -10.66 -18.79 -1.57
CA THR A 128 -10.68 -17.33 -1.47
C THR A 128 -9.97 -16.71 -2.66
N SER A 129 -10.56 -15.70 -3.30
CA SER A 129 -9.90 -14.94 -4.36
C SER A 129 -8.62 -14.30 -3.83
N LYS A 130 -7.52 -14.36 -4.57
CA LYS A 130 -6.25 -13.70 -4.20
C LYS A 130 -6.36 -12.18 -4.18
N GLU A 131 -7.25 -11.63 -5.00
CA GLU A 131 -7.48 -10.19 -5.13
C GLU A 131 -8.91 -9.82 -4.72
N THR A 132 -9.08 -8.61 -4.21
CA THR A 132 -10.38 -8.02 -3.89
C THR A 132 -11.04 -7.45 -5.15
N GLY A 133 -12.32 -7.06 -5.04
CA GLY A 133 -13.06 -6.39 -6.10
C GLY A 133 -14.04 -7.31 -6.83
N ALA A 134 -15.16 -6.76 -7.25
CA ALA A 134 -16.25 -7.51 -7.85
C ALA A 134 -15.81 -8.34 -9.08
N VAL A 135 -14.90 -7.82 -9.89
CA VAL A 135 -14.38 -8.48 -11.10
C VAL A 135 -13.48 -9.68 -10.80
N ASN A 136 -13.01 -9.82 -9.55
CA ASN A 136 -12.16 -10.90 -9.06
C ASN A 136 -12.93 -11.94 -8.23
N GLY A 137 -14.26 -11.92 -8.30
CA GLY A 137 -15.07 -13.06 -7.89
C GLY A 137 -14.78 -14.27 -8.78
N PHE A 138 -15.24 -15.43 -8.41
CA PHE A 138 -15.04 -16.66 -9.20
C PHE A 138 -16.26 -17.57 -9.18
N LYS A 139 -16.35 -18.41 -10.22
CA LYS A 139 -17.11 -19.65 -10.24
C LYS A 139 -16.17 -20.83 -10.34
N LEU A 140 -16.58 -21.97 -9.80
CA LEU A 140 -15.88 -23.26 -9.87
C LEU A 140 -16.81 -24.30 -10.50
N GLU A 141 -16.51 -24.67 -11.72
CA GLU A 141 -17.18 -25.75 -12.44
C GLU A 141 -16.40 -27.04 -12.23
N VAL A 142 -17.11 -28.14 -12.07
CA VAL A 142 -16.54 -29.46 -11.80
C VAL A 142 -16.92 -30.42 -12.90
N THR A 143 -15.98 -31.24 -13.33
CA THR A 143 -16.23 -32.48 -14.07
C THR A 143 -15.80 -33.62 -13.17
N ASP A 144 -16.78 -34.38 -12.64
CA ASP A 144 -16.55 -35.47 -11.70
C ASP A 144 -16.46 -36.80 -12.45
N ASP A 145 -15.50 -37.65 -12.07
CA ASP A 145 -15.31 -38.96 -12.70
C ASP A 145 -16.43 -39.96 -12.35
N ASP A 146 -17.29 -39.68 -11.38
CA ASP A 146 -18.49 -40.45 -11.06
C ASP A 146 -19.63 -40.25 -12.09
N GLY A 147 -19.48 -39.24 -12.97
CA GLY A 147 -20.40 -38.90 -14.03
C GLY A 147 -21.52 -37.92 -13.62
N VAL A 148 -21.56 -37.44 -12.39
CA VAL A 148 -22.54 -36.46 -11.90
C VAL A 148 -21.85 -35.16 -11.43
N ASN A 149 -21.89 -34.14 -12.24
CA ASN A 149 -21.13 -32.90 -12.03
C ASN A 149 -21.80 -31.88 -11.10
N THR A 150 -23.03 -32.11 -10.67
CA THR A 150 -23.82 -31.09 -9.95
C THR A 150 -24.42 -31.57 -8.63
N ASP A 151 -24.28 -32.84 -8.28
CA ASP A 151 -24.70 -33.36 -6.98
C ASP A 151 -23.75 -32.89 -5.86
N ASN A 152 -24.04 -33.28 -4.62
CA ASN A 152 -23.25 -32.87 -3.46
C ASN A 152 -22.36 -34.00 -2.95
N THR A 153 -21.89 -34.88 -3.84
CA THR A 153 -21.00 -36.02 -3.54
C THR A 153 -19.74 -35.91 -4.43
N GLY A 154 -18.72 -36.70 -4.12
CA GLY A 154 -17.50 -36.69 -4.90
C GLY A 154 -16.85 -35.30 -5.01
N LEU A 155 -16.20 -35.06 -6.14
CA LEU A 155 -15.54 -33.79 -6.42
C LEU A 155 -16.54 -32.65 -6.62
N SER A 156 -17.78 -32.97 -7.07
CA SER A 156 -18.85 -32.02 -7.34
C SER A 156 -19.37 -31.30 -6.08
N MET A 157 -19.08 -31.80 -4.86
CA MET A 157 -19.33 -31.07 -3.60
C MET A 157 -18.61 -29.71 -3.52
N LEU A 158 -17.56 -29.49 -4.33
CA LEU A 158 -16.78 -28.26 -4.41
C LEU A 158 -17.39 -27.25 -5.39
N ALA A 159 -18.34 -27.67 -6.25
CA ALA A 159 -18.91 -26.82 -7.28
C ALA A 159 -19.51 -25.53 -6.72
N TYR A 160 -19.22 -24.41 -7.37
CA TYR A 160 -19.77 -23.12 -7.04
C TYR A 160 -20.02 -22.29 -8.29
N ASP A 161 -21.23 -22.37 -8.82
CA ASP A 161 -21.74 -21.42 -9.81
C ASP A 161 -22.77 -20.51 -9.12
N PRO A 162 -22.49 -19.19 -8.96
CA PRO A 162 -23.42 -18.28 -8.29
C PRO A 162 -24.77 -18.18 -9.00
N THR A 163 -24.84 -18.49 -10.32
CA THR A 163 -26.07 -18.43 -11.12
C THR A 163 -26.93 -19.67 -10.99
N ALA A 164 -26.35 -20.78 -10.52
CA ALA A 164 -27.05 -22.07 -10.38
C ALA A 164 -27.91 -22.10 -9.11
N ALA A 165 -28.88 -23.02 -9.10
CA ALA A 165 -29.64 -23.35 -7.90
C ALA A 165 -28.76 -24.12 -6.89
N ALA A 166 -29.09 -24.01 -5.61
CA ALA A 166 -28.42 -24.79 -4.58
C ALA A 166 -28.63 -26.31 -4.86
N GLY A 167 -27.51 -27.09 -4.76
CA GLY A 167 -27.51 -28.52 -5.06
C GLY A 167 -27.57 -28.86 -6.54
N ALA A 168 -27.42 -27.89 -7.43
CA ALA A 168 -27.38 -28.07 -8.88
C ALA A 168 -26.18 -27.32 -9.50
N GLY A 169 -24.99 -27.46 -8.88
CA GLY A 169 -23.77 -26.76 -9.29
C GLY A 169 -23.43 -25.57 -8.38
N LYS A 170 -24.27 -25.26 -7.37
CA LYS A 170 -23.98 -24.34 -6.27
C LYS A 170 -24.01 -25.11 -4.96
N ASN A 171 -23.00 -25.95 -4.75
CA ASN A 171 -22.88 -26.87 -3.62
C ASN A 171 -22.05 -26.25 -2.49
N ALA A 172 -20.98 -25.51 -2.84
CA ALA A 172 -20.25 -24.73 -1.86
C ALA A 172 -21.05 -23.51 -1.39
N THR A 173 -20.88 -23.16 -0.11
CA THR A 173 -21.58 -22.03 0.52
C THR A 173 -20.74 -20.74 0.38
N SER A 174 -21.38 -19.65 -0.05
CA SER A 174 -20.74 -18.33 -0.06
C SER A 174 -20.58 -17.81 1.37
N LEU A 175 -19.33 -17.56 1.78
CA LEU A 175 -18.99 -16.93 3.05
C LEU A 175 -18.86 -15.40 2.90
N GLN A 176 -18.30 -14.96 1.77
CA GLN A 176 -18.10 -13.56 1.44
C GLN A 176 -18.22 -13.35 -0.06
N VAL A 177 -18.95 -12.32 -0.45
CA VAL A 177 -19.10 -11.90 -1.86
C VAL A 177 -17.96 -10.93 -2.21
N ALA A 178 -17.42 -11.08 -3.43
CA ALA A 178 -16.48 -10.11 -3.99
C ALA A 178 -17.17 -8.76 -4.20
N GLN A 179 -16.52 -7.69 -3.78
CA GLN A 179 -17.07 -6.33 -3.94
C GLN A 179 -15.98 -5.29 -4.10
N ASN A 180 -16.29 -4.21 -4.78
CA ASN A 180 -15.41 -3.06 -4.93
C ASN A 180 -15.39 -2.20 -3.67
N ALA A 181 -14.30 -1.43 -3.49
CA ALA A 181 -14.31 -0.25 -2.64
C ALA A 181 -15.12 0.85 -3.33
N ASN A 182 -16.06 1.45 -2.59
CA ASN A 182 -16.82 2.62 -3.02
C ASN A 182 -16.54 3.77 -2.06
N PHE A 183 -16.13 4.89 -2.59
CA PHE A 183 -15.78 6.07 -1.82
C PHE A 183 -15.98 7.34 -2.65
N THR A 184 -15.90 8.49 -2.02
CA THR A 184 -15.89 9.77 -2.73
C THR A 184 -14.57 10.50 -2.49
N ILE A 185 -14.14 11.28 -3.47
CA ILE A 185 -13.06 12.25 -3.37
C ILE A 185 -13.64 13.62 -3.74
N ASN A 186 -13.69 14.55 -2.81
CA ASN A 186 -14.32 15.88 -3.02
C ASN A 186 -15.74 15.74 -3.61
N ASN A 187 -16.54 14.82 -3.06
CA ASN A 187 -17.90 14.47 -3.48
C ASN A 187 -17.98 13.78 -4.86
N LEU A 188 -16.87 13.48 -5.53
CA LEU A 188 -16.87 12.69 -6.77
C LEU A 188 -16.84 11.21 -6.41
N ALA A 189 -17.85 10.44 -6.85
CA ALA A 189 -17.95 9.01 -6.60
C ALA A 189 -16.87 8.22 -7.38
N VAL A 190 -16.20 7.32 -6.67
CA VAL A 190 -15.13 6.45 -7.19
C VAL A 190 -15.41 5.01 -6.75
N SER A 191 -15.24 4.07 -7.68
CA SER A 191 -15.32 2.63 -7.42
C SER A 191 -14.05 1.93 -7.89
N LYS A 192 -13.39 1.16 -7.01
CA LYS A 192 -12.12 0.48 -7.30
C LYS A 192 -12.13 -0.95 -6.78
N ALA A 193 -11.46 -1.83 -7.48
CA ALA A 193 -11.36 -3.24 -7.09
C ALA A 193 -10.47 -3.49 -5.86
N SER A 194 -9.65 -2.50 -5.47
CA SER A 194 -8.68 -2.61 -4.37
C SER A 194 -8.92 -1.52 -3.32
N ASN A 195 -8.56 -1.81 -2.07
CA ASN A 195 -8.48 -0.81 -0.98
C ASN A 195 -7.19 0.01 -1.05
N THR A 196 -6.18 -0.44 -1.81
CA THR A 196 -5.01 0.36 -2.17
C THR A 196 -5.24 0.92 -3.57
N VAL A 197 -5.44 2.23 -3.67
CA VAL A 197 -5.86 2.92 -4.89
C VAL A 197 -4.75 3.84 -5.36
N THR A 198 -4.19 3.54 -6.54
CA THR A 198 -3.02 4.25 -7.09
C THR A 198 -3.34 5.17 -8.27
N ASP A 199 -4.57 5.10 -8.78
CA ASP A 199 -5.00 5.70 -10.05
C ASP A 199 -6.25 6.61 -9.92
N ALA A 200 -6.68 6.95 -8.70
CA ALA A 200 -7.80 7.86 -8.49
C ALA A 200 -7.38 9.33 -8.46
N VAL A 201 -6.19 9.62 -7.95
CA VAL A 201 -5.59 10.96 -7.95
C VAL A 201 -4.13 10.81 -8.39
N GLU A 202 -3.72 11.61 -9.38
CA GLU A 202 -2.36 11.55 -9.92
C GLU A 202 -1.32 11.76 -8.81
N GLY A 203 -0.35 10.84 -8.74
CA GLY A 203 0.73 10.90 -7.78
C GLY A 203 0.35 10.53 -6.34
N LEU A 204 -0.91 10.16 -6.05
CA LEU A 204 -1.33 9.69 -4.73
C LEU A 204 -1.65 8.20 -4.74
N THR A 205 -1.19 7.51 -3.71
CA THR A 205 -1.66 6.18 -3.36
C THR A 205 -2.51 6.28 -2.10
N LEU A 206 -3.80 6.01 -2.23
CA LEU A 206 -4.75 5.99 -1.11
C LEU A 206 -4.83 4.58 -0.54
N ASN A 207 -4.85 4.45 0.79
CA ASN A 207 -5.09 3.20 1.49
C ASN A 207 -6.38 3.35 2.32
N LEU A 208 -7.43 2.70 1.87
CA LEU A 208 -8.73 2.66 2.53
C LEU A 208 -8.72 1.54 3.56
N LYS A 209 -8.90 1.86 4.84
CA LYS A 209 -8.75 0.91 5.96
C LYS A 209 -10.09 0.57 6.63
N ALA A 210 -11.02 1.54 6.65
CA ALA A 210 -12.34 1.35 7.24
C ALA A 210 -13.38 2.26 6.56
N VAL A 211 -14.65 1.88 6.71
CA VAL A 211 -15.79 2.73 6.31
C VAL A 211 -15.85 3.95 7.22
N THR A 212 -15.98 5.14 6.65
CA THR A 212 -15.99 6.40 7.38
C THR A 212 -17.40 6.76 7.84
N THR A 213 -17.50 7.43 8.97
CA THR A 213 -18.77 8.02 9.47
C THR A 213 -18.85 9.52 9.17
N THR A 214 -17.71 10.15 8.95
CA THR A 214 -17.55 11.54 8.56
C THR A 214 -16.42 11.64 7.55
N PRO A 215 -16.40 12.69 6.70
CA PRO A 215 -15.30 12.86 5.74
C PRO A 215 -13.94 12.93 6.43
N VAL A 216 -12.96 12.22 5.87
CA VAL A 216 -11.55 12.30 6.27
C VAL A 216 -10.85 13.30 5.35
N ASN A 217 -10.24 14.31 5.94
CA ASN A 217 -9.41 15.28 5.22
C ASN A 217 -7.99 14.72 5.07
N LEU A 218 -7.57 14.60 3.82
CA LEU A 218 -6.20 14.25 3.44
C LEU A 218 -5.52 15.50 2.89
N GLU A 219 -4.46 15.97 3.55
CA GLU A 219 -3.66 17.10 3.09
C GLU A 219 -2.35 16.61 2.46
N VAL A 220 -2.04 17.16 1.28
CA VAL A 220 -0.75 16.96 0.59
C VAL A 220 0.04 18.25 0.68
N SER A 221 1.16 18.23 1.36
CA SER A 221 2.03 19.40 1.59
C SER A 221 3.49 19.06 1.36
N LEU A 222 4.36 20.05 1.36
CA LEU A 222 5.80 19.82 1.34
C LEU A 222 6.25 19.11 2.64
N ASP A 223 7.13 18.13 2.49
CA ASP A 223 7.83 17.54 3.63
C ASP A 223 9.13 18.31 3.86
N ASP A 224 9.08 19.25 4.78
CA ASP A 224 10.23 20.04 5.19
C ASP A 224 11.14 19.34 6.21
N SER A 225 10.76 18.16 6.68
CA SER A 225 11.52 17.40 7.69
C SER A 225 12.88 16.94 7.19
N ALA A 226 12.97 16.49 5.95
CA ALA A 226 14.22 16.09 5.30
C ALA A 226 15.14 17.30 5.10
N LEU A 227 14.59 18.46 4.72
CA LEU A 227 15.32 19.71 4.60
C LEU A 227 15.87 20.16 5.97
N LYS A 228 15.01 20.14 6.99
CA LYS A 228 15.42 20.49 8.38
C LYS A 228 16.57 19.59 8.87
N THR A 229 16.44 18.28 8.66
CA THR A 229 17.47 17.31 9.05
C THR A 229 18.79 17.57 8.31
N THR A 230 18.73 17.88 7.02
CA THR A 230 19.91 18.20 6.22
C THR A 230 20.58 19.49 6.70
N LEU A 231 19.80 20.53 7.00
CA LEU A 231 20.31 21.80 7.53
C LEU A 231 20.86 21.65 8.95
N ASP A 232 20.20 20.89 9.83
CA ASP A 232 20.74 20.57 11.17
C ASP A 232 22.10 19.86 11.06
N GLY A 233 22.21 18.87 10.15
CA GLY A 233 23.48 18.18 9.87
C GLY A 233 24.56 19.12 9.32
N PHE A 234 24.20 20.04 8.46
CA PHE A 234 25.10 21.04 7.92
C PHE A 234 25.59 22.00 9.04
N VAL A 235 24.68 22.52 9.86
CA VAL A 235 24.99 23.39 11.02
C VAL A 235 25.94 22.67 11.98
N ALA A 236 25.67 21.42 12.31
CA ALA A 236 26.52 20.61 13.16
C ALA A 236 27.93 20.42 12.55
N ALA A 237 28.02 20.12 11.26
CA ALA A 237 29.31 19.95 10.57
C ALA A 237 30.12 21.25 10.52
N TYR A 238 29.46 22.38 10.20
CA TYR A 238 30.08 23.69 10.21
C TYR A 238 30.68 24.02 11.60
N ASN A 239 29.85 23.88 12.65
CA ASN A 239 30.28 24.18 14.02
C ASN A 239 31.39 23.26 14.49
N LYS A 240 31.41 22.00 14.06
CA LYS A 240 32.51 21.06 14.35
C LYS A 240 33.83 21.52 13.70
N ILE A 241 33.80 21.91 12.41
CA ILE A 241 34.98 22.42 11.72
C ILE A 241 35.48 23.69 12.43
N ARG A 242 34.56 24.61 12.75
CA ARG A 242 34.90 25.84 13.48
C ARG A 242 35.49 25.55 14.86
N GLY A 243 34.90 24.61 15.62
CA GLY A 243 35.43 24.17 16.91
C GLY A 243 36.88 23.68 16.79
N ASN A 244 37.15 22.80 15.82
CA ASN A 244 38.49 22.30 15.56
C ASN A 244 39.48 23.42 15.20
N LEU A 245 39.08 24.41 14.41
CA LEU A 245 39.92 25.57 14.05
C LEU A 245 40.22 26.42 15.29
N LYS A 246 39.22 26.63 16.17
CA LYS A 246 39.39 27.39 17.42
C LYS A 246 40.29 26.66 18.41
N ASP A 247 40.18 25.32 18.51
CA ASP A 247 41.00 24.50 19.36
C ASP A 247 42.50 24.57 18.95
N GLN A 248 42.78 24.64 17.63
CA GLN A 248 44.13 24.81 17.10
C GLN A 248 44.75 26.20 17.38
N GLN A 249 43.92 27.19 17.76
CA GLN A 249 44.36 28.54 18.14
C GLN A 249 44.54 28.72 19.66
N GLN A 250 44.19 27.70 20.48
CA GLN A 250 44.39 27.74 21.92
C GLN A 250 45.90 27.90 22.25
N LYS A 251 46.17 28.45 23.42
CA LYS A 251 47.52 28.56 23.93
C LYS A 251 48.17 27.17 23.96
N ASP A 252 49.35 27.05 23.42
CA ASP A 252 50.10 25.80 23.30
C ASP A 252 49.62 24.79 22.21
N ALA A 253 48.62 25.14 21.41
CA ALA A 253 48.23 24.36 20.23
C ALA A 253 49.19 24.61 19.03
N THR A 254 49.18 23.67 18.07
CA THR A 254 50.13 23.67 16.94
C THR A 254 50.05 24.94 16.09
N LEU A 255 48.88 25.55 15.96
CA LEU A 255 48.63 26.74 15.15
C LEU A 255 48.30 27.98 15.98
N SER A 256 48.70 28.02 17.26
CA SER A 256 48.38 29.11 18.21
C SER A 256 48.89 30.50 17.77
N LYS A 257 49.93 30.54 16.93
CA LYS A 257 50.50 31.79 16.41
C LYS A 257 50.17 32.07 14.95
N GLU A 258 49.39 31.18 14.31
CA GLU A 258 49.03 31.28 12.92
C GLU A 258 47.68 32.03 12.71
N THR A 259 47.62 32.84 11.68
CA THR A 259 46.36 33.56 11.31
C THR A 259 45.49 32.77 10.34
N THR A 260 46.00 31.67 9.78
CA THR A 260 45.35 30.81 8.80
C THR A 260 44.00 30.26 9.28
N PRO A 261 43.84 29.72 10.52
CA PRO A 261 42.57 29.23 11.02
C PRO A 261 41.49 30.32 11.07
N SER A 262 41.81 31.51 11.54
CA SER A 262 40.88 32.65 11.58
C SER A 262 40.49 33.15 10.17
N ALA A 263 41.45 33.14 9.23
CA ALA A 263 41.19 33.49 7.84
C ALA A 263 40.26 32.46 7.18
N LEU A 264 40.45 31.16 7.45
CA LEU A 264 39.58 30.08 6.94
C LEU A 264 38.15 30.20 7.50
N GLU A 265 38.02 30.48 8.81
CA GLU A 265 36.69 30.69 9.42
C GLU A 265 35.96 31.87 8.78
N ARG A 266 36.63 32.97 8.51
CA ARG A 266 36.06 34.13 7.84
C ARG A 266 35.63 33.78 6.39
N ASN A 267 36.46 33.07 5.67
CA ASN A 267 36.17 32.64 4.30
C ASN A 267 34.97 31.73 4.27
N MET A 268 34.85 30.76 5.16
CA MET A 268 33.67 29.88 5.27
C MET A 268 32.38 30.69 5.47
N ARG A 269 32.39 31.67 6.38
CA ARG A 269 31.24 32.56 6.59
C ARG A 269 30.87 33.39 5.36
N ASN A 270 31.88 33.97 4.69
CA ASN A 270 31.69 34.78 3.50
C ASN A 270 31.08 33.93 2.36
N ILE A 271 31.65 32.76 2.10
CA ILE A 271 31.14 31.82 1.09
C ILE A 271 29.65 31.52 1.33
N LEU A 272 29.27 31.21 2.58
CA LEU A 272 27.87 30.94 2.90
C LEU A 272 26.96 32.14 2.63
N ARG A 273 27.41 33.35 3.01
CA ARG A 273 26.64 34.58 2.76
C ARG A 273 26.51 34.87 1.26
N GLU A 274 27.60 34.76 0.51
CA GLU A 274 27.63 34.98 -0.94
C GLU A 274 26.77 33.99 -1.71
N GLN A 275 26.84 32.69 -1.34
CA GLN A 275 26.04 31.66 -2.01
C GLN A 275 24.54 31.84 -1.82
N VAL A 276 24.08 32.38 -0.71
CA VAL A 276 22.66 32.68 -0.49
C VAL A 276 22.27 34.02 -1.09
N ALA A 277 23.14 35.04 -1.00
CA ALA A 277 22.87 36.38 -1.53
C ALA A 277 22.69 36.40 -3.07
N GLN A 278 23.33 35.46 -3.81
CA GLN A 278 23.13 35.35 -5.26
C GLN A 278 21.67 35.07 -5.68
N TYR A 279 20.83 34.55 -4.75
CA TYR A 279 19.40 34.31 -4.94
C TYR A 279 18.53 35.46 -4.43
N GLY A 280 19.13 36.57 -4.01
CA GLY A 280 18.41 37.76 -3.51
C GLY A 280 17.87 37.63 -2.09
N ILE A 281 18.31 36.63 -1.31
CA ILE A 281 17.89 36.38 0.07
C ILE A 281 19.09 36.40 1.02
N GLY A 282 18.83 36.67 2.31
CA GLY A 282 19.82 36.56 3.37
C GLY A 282 19.80 35.21 4.06
N LEU A 283 20.90 34.84 4.72
CA LEU A 283 20.94 33.64 5.54
C LEU A 283 19.86 33.67 6.65
N SER A 284 19.61 34.84 7.24
CA SER A 284 18.58 35.02 8.27
C SER A 284 17.16 34.78 7.76
N ASP A 285 16.92 34.96 6.47
CA ASP A 285 15.58 34.81 5.87
C ASP A 285 15.21 33.31 5.78
N ILE A 286 16.20 32.42 5.65
CA ILE A 286 16.04 30.97 5.71
C ILE A 286 16.34 30.39 7.11
N GLY A 287 16.39 31.22 8.13
CA GLY A 287 16.59 30.79 9.52
C GLY A 287 18.03 30.51 9.94
N LEU A 288 19.03 30.68 9.04
CA LEU A 288 20.44 30.49 9.38
C LEU A 288 21.04 31.77 9.97
N ASN A 289 21.56 31.71 11.19
CA ASN A 289 22.11 32.87 11.88
C ASN A 289 23.50 32.57 12.45
N PHE A 290 24.39 33.55 12.36
CA PHE A 290 25.67 33.55 13.06
C PHE A 290 25.55 34.39 14.33
N ASP A 291 26.01 33.84 15.45
CA ASP A 291 26.20 34.64 16.66
C ASP A 291 27.50 35.48 16.59
N LYS A 292 27.74 36.28 17.65
CA LYS A 292 28.95 37.12 17.77
C LYS A 292 30.23 36.33 17.74
N ASP A 293 30.19 35.08 18.16
CA ASP A 293 31.36 34.18 18.22
C ASP A 293 31.49 33.37 16.92
N GLY A 294 30.59 33.53 15.94
CA GLY A 294 30.62 32.87 14.64
C GLY A 294 30.01 31.45 14.64
N VAL A 295 29.29 31.07 15.71
CA VAL A 295 28.55 29.81 15.75
C VAL A 295 27.34 29.94 14.86
N LEU A 296 27.12 28.95 13.98
CA LEU A 296 25.96 28.87 13.13
C LEU A 296 24.81 28.19 13.88
N SER A 297 23.60 28.75 13.78
CA SER A 297 22.36 28.18 14.32
C SER A 297 21.26 28.18 13.28
N LEU A 298 20.29 27.26 13.43
CA LEU A 298 19.08 27.18 12.60
C LEU A 298 17.86 27.53 13.44
N ASP A 299 17.15 28.57 13.03
CA ASP A 299 15.81 28.92 13.51
C ASP A 299 14.79 28.17 12.66
N LYS A 300 14.21 27.11 13.22
CA LYS A 300 13.28 26.24 12.51
C LYS A 300 11.97 26.94 12.15
N SER A 301 11.50 27.87 12.98
CA SER A 301 10.26 28.63 12.71
C SER A 301 10.42 29.56 11.52
N LYS A 302 11.58 30.23 11.39
CA LYS A 302 11.87 31.04 10.20
C LYS A 302 12.03 30.19 8.95
N LEU A 303 12.68 29.03 9.05
CA LEU A 303 12.77 28.09 7.94
C LEU A 303 11.39 27.65 7.48
N ASP A 304 10.47 27.33 8.40
CA ASP A 304 9.09 26.95 8.07
C ASP A 304 8.37 28.06 7.29
N THR A 305 8.54 29.30 7.73
CA THR A 305 7.97 30.47 7.03
C THR A 305 8.56 30.64 5.65
N ALA A 306 9.88 30.48 5.49
CA ALA A 306 10.56 30.60 4.21
C ALA A 306 10.19 29.50 3.21
N VAL A 307 9.93 28.29 3.69
CA VAL A 307 9.52 27.16 2.83
C VAL A 307 8.06 27.28 2.42
N ALA A 308 7.22 27.94 3.24
CA ALA A 308 5.79 28.13 2.95
C ALA A 308 5.52 29.32 2.00
N ALA A 309 6.48 30.23 1.81
CA ALA A 309 6.38 31.41 0.94
C ALA A 309 6.63 31.07 -0.54
#